data_b113fe7a11a4381d2f9d901be9551759
#
_entry.id   b113fe7a11a4381d2f9d901be9551759
#
_cell.length_a   1.000
_cell.length_b   1.000
_cell.length_c   1.000
_cell.angle_alpha   90.00
_cell.angle_beta   90.00
_cell.angle_gamma   90.00
#
_symmetry.space_group_name_H-M   'P 1'
#
loop_
_entity.id
_entity.type
_entity.pdbx_description
1 polymer ?
#
loop_
_entity_poly.entity_id
_entity_poly.type
_entity_poly.pdbx_seq_one_letter_code
_entity_poly.pdbx_strand_id
1 'polypeptide(L)'
;KSIAESQAVVNKHAIFGELAQDLQTIQWLDSDMTEQSRAMYEKAVALIQTAQSRDNLLKSNVLENNLLENDVLEENVGKDNISADSLATAVQIIDEFAKNGLADALLRQALWLFEGNHLLKISQNSQQALLLLQQAASQHDNRAEKLLSKLYYAGHGVEQDNEMGKYWLALAAAHGHPDAMQISQGIATLSLLKQTQREDTSYGKKMALATAALIMFMILIFV
;
A
#
# COMPACT_ATOMS: atom_id res chain seq x y z
N LYS A 1 -5.73 -20.03 -17.97
CA LYS A 1 -5.31 -19.46 -16.65
C LYS A 1 -6.31 -19.91 -15.61
N SER A 2 -5.86 -20.50 -14.49
CA SER A 2 -6.75 -20.98 -13.44
C SER A 2 -7.39 -19.81 -12.68
N ILE A 3 -8.57 -20.02 -12.11
CA ILE A 3 -9.26 -19.01 -11.27
C ILE A 3 -8.34 -18.57 -10.12
N ALA A 4 -7.53 -19.48 -9.56
CA ALA A 4 -6.57 -19.19 -8.53
C ALA A 4 -5.46 -18.21 -8.97
N GLU A 5 -4.94 -18.33 -10.21
CA GLU A 5 -3.98 -17.38 -10.77
C GLU A 5 -4.59 -16.00 -10.97
N SER A 6 -5.84 -15.94 -11.42
CA SER A 6 -6.56 -14.67 -11.59
C SER A 6 -6.79 -13.97 -10.24
N GLN A 7 -7.19 -14.71 -9.21
CA GLN A 7 -7.36 -14.19 -7.85
C GLN A 7 -6.03 -13.73 -7.23
N ALA A 8 -4.95 -14.46 -7.45
CA ALA A 8 -3.62 -14.07 -6.96
C ALA A 8 -3.14 -12.75 -7.58
N VAL A 9 -3.40 -12.54 -8.88
CA VAL A 9 -3.06 -11.28 -9.58
C VAL A 9 -3.91 -10.12 -9.04
N VAL A 10 -5.22 -10.31 -8.85
CA VAL A 10 -6.11 -9.29 -8.31
C VAL A 10 -5.70 -8.92 -6.87
N ASN A 11 -5.39 -9.90 -6.02
CA ASN A 11 -4.93 -9.64 -4.66
C ASN A 11 -3.59 -8.90 -4.63
N LYS A 12 -2.65 -9.27 -5.49
CA LYS A 12 -1.36 -8.60 -5.61
C LYS A 12 -1.52 -7.13 -6.01
N HIS A 13 -2.34 -6.85 -7.00
CA HIS A 13 -2.61 -5.48 -7.44
C HIS A 13 -3.32 -4.64 -6.36
N ALA A 14 -4.22 -5.23 -5.59
CA ALA A 14 -4.88 -4.58 -4.47
C ALA A 14 -3.91 -4.24 -3.31
N ILE A 15 -2.86 -5.04 -3.11
CA ILE A 15 -1.86 -4.79 -2.05
C ILE A 15 -0.90 -3.68 -2.47
N PHE A 16 -0.34 -3.73 -3.68
CA PHE A 16 0.75 -2.85 -4.11
C PHE A 16 0.29 -1.61 -4.90
N GLY A 17 -0.92 -1.62 -5.46
CA GLY A 17 -1.42 -0.54 -6.31
C GLY A 17 -1.50 0.82 -5.60
N GLU A 18 -1.83 0.83 -4.31
CA GLU A 18 -1.86 2.04 -3.48
C GLU A 18 -0.43 2.62 -3.30
N LEU A 19 0.54 1.78 -2.94
CA LEU A 19 1.93 2.23 -2.86
C LEU A 19 2.43 2.76 -4.21
N ALA A 20 2.09 2.10 -5.32
CA ALA A 20 2.46 2.57 -6.65
C ALA A 20 1.86 3.96 -6.95
N GLN A 21 0.67 4.26 -6.42
CA GLN A 21 0.05 5.58 -6.51
C GLN A 21 0.76 6.60 -5.61
N ASP A 22 1.05 6.24 -4.37
CA ASP A 22 1.77 7.11 -3.43
C ASP A 22 3.16 7.48 -3.94
N LEU A 23 3.82 6.58 -4.67
CA LEU A 23 5.12 6.79 -5.28
C LEU A 23 5.07 7.62 -6.58
N GLN A 24 3.90 8.12 -7.02
CA GLN A 24 3.85 9.11 -8.11
C GLN A 24 4.50 10.43 -7.69
N THR A 25 4.46 10.75 -6.41
CA THR A 25 5.13 11.92 -5.84
C THR A 25 6.33 11.49 -4.98
N ILE A 26 7.39 12.29 -4.98
CA ILE A 26 8.56 12.07 -4.13
C ILE A 26 8.28 12.73 -2.76
N GLN A 27 8.42 11.95 -1.68
CA GLN A 27 8.38 12.50 -0.32
C GLN A 27 9.81 12.59 0.21
N TRP A 28 10.19 13.79 0.59
CA TRP A 28 11.48 14.06 1.23
C TRP A 28 11.29 14.00 2.74
N LEU A 29 11.66 12.88 3.34
CA LEU A 29 11.79 12.77 4.79
C LEU A 29 13.20 13.21 5.15
N ASP A 30 13.28 14.34 5.79
CA ASP A 30 14.49 14.93 6.42
C ASP A 30 15.81 14.55 5.72
N SER A 31 16.16 15.25 4.68
CA SER A 31 17.41 14.97 3.99
C SER A 31 18.29 16.20 3.92
N ASP A 32 19.49 16.10 4.51
CA ASP A 32 20.61 17.02 4.29
C ASP A 32 21.14 16.96 2.84
N MET A 33 20.27 16.58 1.90
CA MET A 33 20.63 16.43 0.50
C MET A 33 20.81 17.78 -0.16
N THR A 34 21.88 17.85 -0.97
CA THR A 34 22.12 19.04 -1.79
C THR A 34 21.04 19.16 -2.88
N GLU A 35 20.76 20.38 -3.31
CA GLU A 35 19.83 20.66 -4.41
C GLU A 35 20.19 19.87 -5.68
N GLN A 36 21.48 19.74 -5.97
CA GLN A 36 21.97 18.97 -7.11
C GLN A 36 21.64 17.48 -6.99
N SER A 37 21.78 16.90 -5.80
CA SER A 37 21.44 15.50 -5.54
C SER A 37 19.94 15.27 -5.67
N ARG A 38 19.10 16.18 -5.18
CA ARG A 38 17.65 16.13 -5.32
C ARG A 38 17.24 16.15 -6.80
N ALA A 39 17.75 17.11 -7.57
CA ALA A 39 17.46 17.23 -8.99
C ALA A 39 17.89 15.99 -9.77
N MET A 40 19.01 15.37 -9.41
CA MET A 40 19.47 14.13 -10.03
C MET A 40 18.52 12.96 -9.75
N TYR A 41 18.07 12.83 -8.49
CA TYR A 41 17.10 11.80 -8.09
C TYR A 41 15.75 12.00 -8.77
N GLU A 42 15.20 13.22 -8.75
CA GLU A 42 13.93 13.56 -9.41
C GLU A 42 13.96 13.23 -10.90
N LYS A 43 15.06 13.57 -11.58
CA LYS A 43 15.23 13.25 -13.00
C LYS A 43 15.25 11.74 -13.25
N ALA A 44 15.93 10.96 -12.40
CA ALA A 44 15.95 9.50 -12.51
C ALA A 44 14.55 8.90 -12.30
N VAL A 45 13.82 9.37 -11.28
CA VAL A 45 12.44 8.95 -11.00
C VAL A 45 11.52 9.27 -12.18
N ALA A 46 11.56 10.51 -12.68
CA ALA A 46 10.72 10.96 -13.80
C ALA A 46 10.98 10.13 -15.07
N LEU A 47 12.24 9.80 -15.35
CA LEU A 47 12.60 8.97 -16.50
C LEU A 47 11.98 7.56 -16.40
N ILE A 48 12.08 6.92 -15.22
CA ILE A 48 11.53 5.59 -15.00
C ILE A 48 10.00 5.61 -15.05
N GLN A 49 9.35 6.60 -14.43
CA GLN A 49 7.89 6.75 -14.49
C GLN A 49 7.39 6.95 -15.91
N THR A 50 8.08 7.76 -16.71
CA THR A 50 7.74 7.97 -18.11
C THR A 50 7.87 6.68 -18.92
N ALA A 51 8.94 5.93 -18.70
CA ALA A 51 9.17 4.64 -19.37
C ALA A 51 8.09 3.60 -18.98
N GLN A 52 7.72 3.52 -17.70
CA GLN A 52 6.67 2.62 -17.22
C GLN A 52 5.29 2.99 -17.75
N SER A 53 4.96 4.28 -17.77
CA SER A 53 3.68 4.77 -18.33
C SER A 53 3.56 4.42 -19.80
N ARG A 54 4.64 4.59 -20.57
CA ARG A 54 4.70 4.23 -21.98
C ARG A 54 4.54 2.72 -22.21
N ASP A 55 5.23 1.90 -21.42
CA ASP A 55 5.14 0.44 -21.48
C ASP A 55 3.70 -0.04 -21.18
N ASN A 56 3.04 0.57 -20.19
CA ASN A 56 1.65 0.28 -19.85
C ASN A 56 0.68 0.68 -20.98
N LEU A 57 0.89 1.83 -21.61
CA LEU A 57 0.09 2.26 -22.78
C LEU A 57 0.25 1.33 -23.96
N LEU A 58 1.48 0.88 -24.25
CA LEU A 58 1.73 -0.08 -25.32
C LEU A 58 1.03 -1.42 -25.03
N LYS A 59 1.05 -1.89 -23.80
CA LYS A 59 0.35 -3.12 -23.38
C LYS A 59 -1.17 -2.99 -23.50
N SER A 60 -1.76 -1.86 -23.09
CA SER A 60 -3.20 -1.63 -23.20
C SER A 60 -3.63 -1.55 -24.67
N ASN A 61 -2.89 -0.85 -25.50
CA ASN A 61 -3.18 -0.75 -26.93
C ASN A 61 -3.07 -2.11 -27.67
N VAL A 62 -2.08 -2.95 -27.28
CA VAL A 62 -1.99 -4.31 -27.83
C VAL A 62 -3.18 -5.18 -27.42
N LEU A 63 -3.75 -4.96 -26.22
CA LEU A 63 -4.95 -5.69 -25.77
C LEU A 63 -6.23 -5.23 -26.48
N GLU A 64 -6.34 -3.93 -26.83
CA GLU A 64 -7.48 -3.37 -27.57
C GLU A 64 -7.36 -3.59 -29.08
N ASN A 65 -6.16 -3.54 -29.65
CA ASN A 65 -5.91 -3.61 -31.09
C ASN A 65 -5.79 -5.03 -31.67
N ASN A 66 -6.08 -6.09 -30.91
CA ASN A 66 -6.36 -7.41 -31.51
C ASN A 66 -7.63 -7.40 -32.38
N LEU A 67 -8.26 -6.23 -32.59
CA LEU A 67 -9.48 -6.05 -33.39
C LEU A 67 -9.38 -5.10 -34.57
N LEU A 68 -8.32 -4.29 -34.72
CA LEU A 68 -8.20 -3.35 -35.86
C LEU A 68 -6.74 -3.07 -36.26
N GLU A 69 -6.50 -3.28 -37.53
CA GLU A 69 -5.35 -3.05 -38.42
C GLU A 69 -4.17 -2.13 -38.02
N ASN A 70 -3.00 -2.61 -38.40
CA ASN A 70 -1.61 -2.27 -38.14
C ASN A 70 -1.03 -0.92 -38.63
N ASP A 71 -1.78 0.09 -39.05
CA ASP A 71 -1.18 1.18 -39.84
C ASP A 71 -1.13 2.59 -39.22
N VAL A 72 -1.54 2.80 -37.96
CA VAL A 72 -1.62 4.17 -37.40
C VAL A 72 -0.73 4.44 -36.17
N LEU A 73 0.05 3.48 -35.70
CA LEU A 73 0.74 3.59 -34.39
C LEU A 73 2.15 4.21 -34.41
N GLU A 74 2.77 4.44 -35.59
CA GLU A 74 4.13 4.99 -35.64
C GLU A 74 4.24 6.52 -35.52
N GLU A 75 3.18 7.28 -35.73
CA GLU A 75 3.29 8.73 -35.89
C GLU A 75 3.03 9.57 -34.62
N ASN A 76 2.44 8.99 -33.56
CA ASN A 76 2.05 9.75 -32.35
C ASN A 76 2.82 9.42 -31.07
N VAL A 77 3.80 8.52 -31.08
CA VAL A 77 4.65 8.25 -29.93
C VAL A 77 5.90 9.11 -30.04
N GLY A 78 5.90 10.25 -29.35
CA GLY A 78 6.96 11.26 -29.38
C GLY A 78 8.38 10.68 -29.40
N LYS A 79 9.24 11.31 -30.20
CA LYS A 79 10.60 10.91 -30.58
C LYS A 79 11.65 10.84 -29.43
N ASP A 80 11.26 10.90 -28.18
CA ASP A 80 12.16 10.73 -27.07
C ASP A 80 12.35 9.24 -26.80
N ASN A 81 13.24 8.63 -27.58
CA ASN A 81 13.69 7.25 -27.37
C ASN A 81 14.43 7.17 -26.03
N ILE A 82 13.72 6.77 -24.96
CA ILE A 82 14.35 6.43 -23.70
C ILE A 82 15.24 5.22 -23.99
N SER A 83 16.58 5.45 -24.02
CA SER A 83 17.52 4.37 -24.30
C SER A 83 17.60 3.41 -23.11
N ALA A 84 17.90 2.14 -23.39
CA ALA A 84 18.11 1.16 -22.33
C ALA A 84 19.24 1.59 -21.38
N ASP A 85 20.26 2.29 -21.89
CA ASP A 85 21.39 2.78 -21.09
C ASP A 85 20.96 3.92 -20.14
N SER A 86 20.10 4.83 -20.62
CA SER A 86 19.58 5.92 -19.75
C SER A 86 18.69 5.36 -18.65
N LEU A 87 17.90 4.31 -18.95
CA LEU A 87 17.09 3.64 -17.96
C LEU A 87 17.94 2.88 -16.92
N ALA A 88 18.98 2.18 -17.37
CA ALA A 88 19.93 1.50 -16.50
C ALA A 88 20.65 2.50 -15.57
N THR A 89 21.05 3.66 -16.09
CA THR A 89 21.65 4.74 -15.30
C THR A 89 20.68 5.28 -14.26
N ALA A 90 19.41 5.48 -14.62
CA ALA A 90 18.39 5.94 -13.67
C ALA A 90 18.16 4.92 -12.54
N VAL A 91 18.14 3.62 -12.85
CA VAL A 91 18.04 2.56 -11.84
C VAL A 91 19.26 2.58 -10.91
N GLN A 92 20.47 2.75 -11.44
CA GLN A 92 21.70 2.87 -10.63
C GLN A 92 21.66 4.08 -9.69
N ILE A 93 21.16 5.22 -10.15
CA ILE A 93 20.98 6.41 -9.30
C ILE A 93 20.04 6.06 -8.13
N ILE A 94 18.88 5.47 -8.38
CA ILE A 94 17.95 5.09 -7.33
C ILE A 94 18.57 4.05 -6.37
N ASP A 95 19.35 3.11 -6.88
CA ASP A 95 20.07 2.13 -6.06
C ASP A 95 21.08 2.79 -5.11
N GLU A 96 21.82 3.79 -5.58
CA GLU A 96 22.74 4.56 -4.75
C GLU A 96 22.02 5.34 -3.64
N PHE A 97 20.90 5.97 -3.98
CA PHE A 97 20.10 6.68 -2.98
C PHE A 97 19.46 5.72 -1.96
N ALA A 98 19.03 4.54 -2.38
CA ALA A 98 18.53 3.52 -1.48
C ALA A 98 19.63 2.99 -0.53
N LYS A 99 20.85 2.77 -1.04
CA LYS A 99 22.02 2.40 -0.22
C LYS A 99 22.36 3.47 0.81
N ASN A 100 22.16 4.73 0.46
CA ASN A 100 22.34 5.86 1.38
C ASN A 100 21.15 6.05 2.33
N GLY A 101 20.13 5.19 2.24
CA GLY A 101 19.01 5.15 3.17
C GLY A 101 17.85 6.06 2.82
N LEU A 102 17.76 6.64 1.62
CA LEU A 102 16.62 7.46 1.24
C LEU A 102 15.34 6.62 1.20
N ALA A 103 14.37 6.94 2.06
CA ALA A 103 13.13 6.16 2.22
C ALA A 103 12.35 6.00 0.92
N ASP A 104 12.21 7.06 0.11
CA ASP A 104 11.54 7.00 -1.19
C ASP A 104 12.23 6.03 -2.17
N ALA A 105 13.55 5.99 -2.17
CA ALA A 105 14.32 5.06 -3.01
C ALA A 105 14.19 3.61 -2.54
N LEU A 106 14.22 3.39 -1.23
CA LEU A 106 13.98 2.07 -0.62
C LEU A 106 12.59 1.52 -0.99
N LEU A 107 11.56 2.37 -0.92
CA LEU A 107 10.19 1.98 -1.28
C LEU A 107 10.04 1.65 -2.76
N ARG A 108 10.65 2.41 -3.67
CA ARG A 108 10.64 2.12 -5.12
C ARG A 108 11.29 0.79 -5.41
N GLN A 109 12.46 0.52 -4.82
CA GLN A 109 13.12 -0.77 -4.97
C GLN A 109 12.30 -1.92 -4.35
N ALA A 110 11.71 -1.71 -3.18
CA ALA A 110 10.84 -2.70 -2.54
C ALA A 110 9.65 -3.05 -3.45
N LEU A 111 8.98 -2.06 -4.03
CA LEU A 111 7.88 -2.27 -4.96
C LEU A 111 8.32 -3.08 -6.19
N TRP A 112 9.43 -2.71 -6.82
CA TRP A 112 9.96 -3.44 -7.98
C TRP A 112 10.33 -4.89 -7.64
N LEU A 113 10.85 -5.15 -6.45
CA LEU A 113 11.17 -6.50 -6.00
C LEU A 113 9.93 -7.31 -5.60
N PHE A 114 8.88 -6.68 -5.05
CA PHE A 114 7.63 -7.38 -4.76
C PHE A 114 6.88 -7.80 -6.03
N GLU A 115 6.83 -6.93 -7.02
CA GLU A 115 6.10 -7.19 -8.25
C GLU A 115 6.93 -7.91 -9.31
N GLY A 116 8.23 -7.69 -9.29
CA GLY A 116 9.12 -7.92 -10.42
C GLY A 116 8.91 -6.83 -11.48
N ASN A 117 9.97 -6.38 -12.11
CA ASN A 117 9.89 -5.35 -13.15
C ASN A 117 10.69 -5.76 -14.37
N HIS A 118 9.99 -6.22 -15.41
CA HIS A 118 10.66 -6.72 -16.63
C HIS A 118 11.31 -5.58 -17.44
N LEU A 119 10.74 -4.36 -17.41
CA LEU A 119 11.29 -3.19 -18.07
C LEU A 119 12.66 -2.82 -17.47
N LEU A 120 12.78 -2.89 -16.15
CA LEU A 120 14.02 -2.62 -15.42
C LEU A 120 14.89 -3.87 -15.25
N LYS A 121 14.45 -5.02 -15.77
CA LYS A 121 15.12 -6.34 -15.64
C LYS A 121 15.32 -6.77 -14.18
N ILE A 122 14.38 -6.40 -13.30
CA ILE A 122 14.39 -6.74 -11.89
C ILE A 122 13.50 -7.95 -11.66
N SER A 123 14.10 -9.04 -11.14
CA SER A 123 13.37 -10.25 -10.76
C SER A 123 12.69 -10.09 -9.42
N GLN A 124 11.55 -10.76 -9.24
CA GLN A 124 10.83 -10.75 -7.98
C GLN A 124 11.66 -11.38 -6.86
N ASN A 125 11.74 -10.68 -5.71
CA ASN A 125 12.38 -11.14 -4.48
C ASN A 125 11.67 -10.52 -3.26
N SER A 126 10.64 -11.19 -2.77
CA SER A 126 9.83 -10.70 -1.67
C SER A 126 10.59 -10.57 -0.34
N GLN A 127 11.60 -11.40 -0.10
CA GLN A 127 12.40 -11.30 1.13
C GLN A 127 13.25 -10.03 1.13
N GLN A 128 13.95 -9.74 0.04
CA GLN A 128 14.73 -8.52 -0.08
C GLN A 128 13.83 -7.28 -0.07
N ALA A 129 12.68 -7.35 -0.74
CA ALA A 129 11.69 -6.27 -0.73
C ALA A 129 11.21 -5.94 0.69
N LEU A 130 10.94 -6.96 1.51
CA LEU A 130 10.52 -6.79 2.90
C LEU A 130 11.59 -6.09 3.75
N LEU A 131 12.86 -6.44 3.57
CA LEU A 131 13.97 -5.78 4.29
C LEU A 131 14.05 -4.29 3.94
N LEU A 132 13.97 -3.94 2.65
CA LEU A 132 13.97 -2.53 2.22
C LEU A 132 12.75 -1.77 2.77
N LEU A 133 11.58 -2.41 2.77
CA LEU A 133 10.36 -1.84 3.31
C LEU A 133 10.47 -1.59 4.83
N GLN A 134 11.02 -2.55 5.58
CA GLN A 134 11.27 -2.39 7.02
C GLN A 134 12.28 -1.28 7.30
N GLN A 135 13.31 -1.13 6.46
CA GLN A 135 14.26 -0.05 6.57
C GLN A 135 13.60 1.32 6.33
N ALA A 136 12.72 1.45 5.35
CA ALA A 136 11.96 2.68 5.14
C ALA A 136 11.00 2.97 6.30
N ALA A 137 10.31 1.96 6.83
CA ALA A 137 9.42 2.10 7.98
C ALA A 137 10.16 2.50 9.26
N SER A 138 11.43 2.07 9.44
CA SER A 138 12.24 2.50 10.58
C SER A 138 12.58 4.00 10.56
N GLN A 139 12.42 4.65 9.41
CA GLN A 139 12.55 6.10 9.24
C GLN A 139 11.20 6.83 9.36
N HIS A 140 10.16 6.15 9.83
CA HIS A 140 8.80 6.68 9.97
C HIS A 140 8.15 7.08 8.63
N ASP A 141 8.54 6.42 7.52
CA ASP A 141 7.82 6.59 6.26
C ASP A 141 6.44 5.94 6.36
N ASN A 142 5.42 6.77 6.38
CA ASN A 142 4.05 6.36 6.60
C ASN A 142 3.50 5.45 5.48
N ARG A 143 4.05 5.54 4.27
CA ARG A 143 3.71 4.65 3.13
C ARG A 143 4.26 3.25 3.36
N ALA A 144 5.51 3.17 3.88
CA ALA A 144 6.14 1.91 4.27
C ALA A 144 5.34 1.21 5.38
N GLU A 145 4.98 1.95 6.42
CA GLU A 145 4.18 1.45 7.54
C GLU A 145 2.81 0.96 7.08
N LYS A 146 2.14 1.71 6.19
CA LYS A 146 0.86 1.31 5.62
C LYS A 146 0.96 0.03 4.80
N LEU A 147 2.02 -0.11 3.97
CA LEU A 147 2.22 -1.34 3.22
C LEU A 147 2.53 -2.53 4.14
N LEU A 148 3.37 -2.36 5.18
CA LEU A 148 3.59 -3.41 6.18
C LEU A 148 2.30 -3.88 6.83
N SER A 149 1.41 -2.95 7.20
CA SER A 149 0.08 -3.29 7.70
C SER A 149 -0.67 -4.22 6.75
N LYS A 150 -0.73 -3.88 5.45
CA LYS A 150 -1.39 -4.71 4.44
C LYS A 150 -0.75 -6.09 4.28
N LEU A 151 0.59 -6.16 4.30
CA LEU A 151 1.31 -7.43 4.18
C LEU A 151 1.00 -8.36 5.34
N TYR A 152 0.98 -7.85 6.59
CA TYR A 152 0.63 -8.65 7.77
C TYR A 152 -0.83 -9.07 7.78
N TYR A 153 -1.78 -8.21 7.37
CA TYR A 153 -3.18 -8.61 7.25
C TYR A 153 -3.42 -9.68 6.18
N ALA A 154 -2.70 -9.59 5.07
CA ALA A 154 -2.84 -10.51 3.95
C ALA A 154 -2.02 -11.81 4.11
N GLY A 155 -1.00 -11.83 4.96
CA GLY A 155 -0.02 -12.92 5.01
C GLY A 155 0.84 -13.00 3.74
N HIS A 156 1.14 -11.85 3.11
CA HIS A 156 1.86 -11.80 1.86
C HIS A 156 3.36 -11.54 2.08
N GLY A 157 4.20 -12.56 1.88
CA GLY A 157 5.64 -12.48 2.14
C GLY A 157 6.02 -12.52 3.63
N VAL A 158 5.04 -12.49 4.52
CA VAL A 158 5.14 -12.64 5.97
C VAL A 158 4.04 -13.56 6.47
N GLU A 159 4.19 -14.13 7.65
CA GLU A 159 3.10 -14.82 8.31
C GLU A 159 1.95 -13.86 8.63
N GLN A 160 0.71 -14.29 8.39
CA GLN A 160 -0.45 -13.46 8.67
C GLN A 160 -0.56 -13.17 10.18
N ASP A 161 -0.57 -11.89 10.52
CA ASP A 161 -0.69 -11.43 11.91
C ASP A 161 -1.54 -10.15 11.96
N ASN A 162 -2.77 -10.28 12.47
CA ASN A 162 -3.70 -9.18 12.56
C ASN A 162 -3.28 -8.12 13.60
N GLU A 163 -2.56 -8.50 14.65
CA GLU A 163 -2.09 -7.56 15.67
C GLU A 163 -0.93 -6.73 15.13
N MET A 164 0.02 -7.36 14.42
CA MET A 164 1.06 -6.64 13.70
C MET A 164 0.47 -5.75 12.61
N GLY A 165 -0.56 -6.22 11.90
CA GLY A 165 -1.28 -5.42 10.92
C GLY A 165 -1.89 -4.16 11.53
N LYS A 166 -2.54 -4.26 12.69
CA LYS A 166 -3.08 -3.10 13.43
C LYS A 166 -2.00 -2.17 13.93
N TYR A 167 -0.90 -2.73 14.46
CA TYR A 167 0.24 -1.95 14.95
C TYR A 167 0.80 -1.04 13.85
N TRP A 168 1.13 -1.61 12.68
CA TRP A 168 1.64 -0.84 11.56
C TRP A 168 0.64 0.16 11.00
N LEU A 169 -0.67 -0.18 11.00
CA LEU A 169 -1.72 0.75 10.60
C LEU A 169 -1.80 1.97 11.54
N ALA A 170 -1.68 1.72 12.83
CA ALA A 170 -1.70 2.80 13.83
C ALA A 170 -0.47 3.72 13.68
N LEU A 171 0.72 3.16 13.41
CA LEU A 171 1.92 3.95 13.13
C LEU A 171 1.76 4.79 11.87
N ALA A 172 1.30 4.20 10.76
CA ALA A 172 1.05 4.93 9.52
C ALA A 172 0.06 6.09 9.72
N ALA A 173 -0.99 5.89 10.52
CA ALA A 173 -1.93 6.93 10.87
C ALA A 173 -1.29 8.02 11.74
N ALA A 174 -0.47 7.66 12.73
CA ALA A 174 0.25 8.59 13.59
C ALA A 174 1.26 9.45 12.81
N HIS A 175 1.90 8.87 11.77
CA HIS A 175 2.81 9.57 10.89
C HIS A 175 2.13 10.23 9.67
N GLY A 176 0.80 10.33 9.69
CA GLY A 176 0.03 11.18 8.77
C GLY A 176 -0.34 10.55 7.44
N HIS A 177 -0.34 9.22 7.30
CA HIS A 177 -0.86 8.59 6.09
C HIS A 177 -2.39 8.78 6.01
N PRO A 178 -2.94 9.42 4.96
CA PRO A 178 -4.34 9.84 4.92
C PRO A 178 -5.31 8.66 5.05
N ASP A 179 -5.11 7.60 4.29
CA ASP A 179 -6.00 6.43 4.33
C ASP A 179 -5.87 5.66 5.64
N ALA A 180 -4.66 5.57 6.22
CA ALA A 180 -4.46 4.93 7.51
C ALA A 180 -5.18 5.69 8.63
N MET A 181 -5.16 7.02 8.58
CA MET A 181 -5.92 7.88 9.51
C MET A 181 -7.43 7.63 9.36
N GLN A 182 -7.95 7.60 8.15
CA GLN A 182 -9.37 7.35 7.88
C GLN A 182 -9.80 5.95 8.37
N ILE A 183 -9.01 4.92 8.07
CA ILE A 183 -9.28 3.54 8.52
C ILE A 183 -9.24 3.45 10.05
N SER A 184 -8.23 4.04 10.69
CA SER A 184 -8.10 4.05 12.15
C SER A 184 -9.26 4.75 12.83
N GLN A 185 -9.72 5.88 12.31
CA GLN A 185 -10.92 6.57 12.79
C GLN A 185 -12.18 5.72 12.62
N GLY A 186 -12.33 5.04 11.49
CA GLY A 186 -13.44 4.12 11.24
C GLY A 186 -13.45 2.95 12.24
N ILE A 187 -12.30 2.35 12.52
CA ILE A 187 -12.17 1.28 13.52
C ILE A 187 -12.53 1.79 14.92
N ALA A 188 -12.04 2.96 15.31
CA ALA A 188 -12.37 3.58 16.59
C ALA A 188 -13.87 3.84 16.72
N THR A 189 -14.50 4.40 15.70
CA THR A 189 -15.95 4.65 15.68
C THR A 189 -16.75 3.36 15.80
N LEU A 190 -16.38 2.30 15.05
CA LEU A 190 -17.03 1.00 15.15
C LEU A 190 -16.85 0.35 16.53
N SER A 191 -15.70 0.53 17.17
CA SER A 191 -15.45 0.02 18.53
C SER A 191 -16.34 0.72 19.56
N LEU A 192 -16.49 2.03 19.47
CA LEU A 192 -17.39 2.82 20.31
C LEU A 192 -18.85 2.40 20.13
N LEU A 193 -19.32 2.25 18.90
CA LEU A 193 -20.67 1.79 18.60
C LEU A 193 -20.94 0.39 19.19
N LYS A 194 -19.99 -0.54 19.06
CA LYS A 194 -20.11 -1.88 19.66
C LYS A 194 -20.13 -1.82 21.19
N GLN A 195 -19.36 -0.94 21.80
CA GLN A 195 -19.37 -0.75 23.25
C GLN A 195 -20.71 -0.22 23.71
N THR A 196 -21.24 0.85 23.11
CA THR A 196 -22.55 1.42 23.41
C THR A 196 -23.65 0.37 23.28
N GLN A 197 -23.65 -0.39 22.20
CA GLN A 197 -24.65 -1.45 22.01
C GLN A 197 -24.56 -2.57 23.07
N ARG A 198 -23.35 -2.91 23.55
CA ARG A 198 -23.18 -3.86 24.66
C ARG A 198 -23.71 -3.31 25.97
N GLU A 199 -23.48 -2.03 26.22
CA GLU A 199 -23.99 -1.34 27.41
C GLU A 199 -25.52 -1.31 27.39
N ASP A 200 -26.14 -0.91 26.29
CA ASP A 200 -27.60 -0.89 26.11
C ASP A 200 -28.24 -2.25 26.33
N THR A 201 -27.63 -3.32 25.75
CA THR A 201 -28.12 -4.69 25.97
C THR A 201 -27.93 -5.15 27.41
N SER A 202 -26.90 -4.70 28.11
CA SER A 202 -26.66 -4.97 29.53
C SER A 202 -27.69 -4.26 30.39
N TYR A 203 -27.98 -2.99 30.11
CA TYR A 203 -29.05 -2.24 30.81
C TYR A 203 -30.41 -2.88 30.60
N GLY A 204 -30.78 -3.25 29.38
CA GLY A 204 -32.02 -3.94 29.08
C GLY A 204 -32.18 -5.25 29.85
N LYS A 205 -31.12 -6.05 29.97
CA LYS A 205 -31.15 -7.27 30.80
C LYS A 205 -31.30 -6.98 32.28
N LYS A 206 -30.60 -5.99 32.82
CA LYS A 206 -30.73 -5.58 34.23
C LYS A 206 -32.12 -5.07 34.55
N MET A 207 -32.71 -4.27 33.66
CA MET A 207 -34.09 -3.77 33.80
C MET A 207 -35.10 -4.91 33.74
N ALA A 208 -34.96 -5.86 32.82
CA ALA A 208 -35.81 -7.04 32.73
C ALA A 208 -35.74 -7.92 34.00
N LEU A 209 -34.54 -8.10 34.55
CA LEU A 209 -34.39 -8.82 35.83
C LEU A 209 -35.03 -8.06 37.03
N ALA A 210 -34.86 -6.76 37.08
CA ALA A 210 -35.47 -5.94 38.12
C ALA A 210 -37.02 -5.95 38.05
N THR A 211 -37.57 -5.85 36.85
CA THR A 211 -39.03 -5.94 36.65
C THR A 211 -39.58 -7.33 36.98
N ALA A 212 -38.88 -8.39 36.61
CA ALA A 212 -39.24 -9.76 36.97
C ALA A 212 -39.20 -9.99 38.49
N ALA A 213 -38.18 -9.45 39.17
CA ALA A 213 -38.08 -9.53 40.65
C ALA A 213 -39.23 -8.74 41.32
N LEU A 214 -39.58 -7.56 40.83
CA LEU A 214 -40.71 -6.80 41.32
C LEU A 214 -42.04 -7.54 41.13
N ILE A 215 -42.25 -8.16 39.98
CA ILE A 215 -43.48 -8.95 39.73
C ILE A 215 -43.55 -10.16 40.68
N MET A 216 -42.42 -10.88 40.86
CA MET A 216 -42.35 -12.00 41.84
C MET A 216 -42.62 -11.54 43.24
N PHE A 217 -42.09 -10.40 43.68
CA PHE A 217 -42.34 -9.81 44.99
C PHE A 217 -43.80 -9.43 45.18
N MET A 218 -44.45 -8.85 44.19
CA MET A 218 -45.88 -8.53 44.21
C MET A 218 -46.76 -9.79 44.34
N ILE A 219 -46.41 -10.87 43.63
CA ILE A 219 -47.12 -12.15 43.72
C ILE A 219 -47.01 -12.73 45.12
N LEU A 220 -45.84 -12.62 45.77
CA LEU A 220 -45.61 -13.14 47.13
C LEU A 220 -46.40 -12.37 48.21
N ILE A 221 -46.74 -11.11 47.99
CA ILE A 221 -47.52 -10.29 48.95
C ILE A 221 -49.00 -10.52 48.77
N PHE A 222 -49.51 -10.88 47.60
CA PHE A 222 -50.93 -11.02 47.29
C PHE A 222 -51.42 -12.47 47.24
N VAL A 223 -50.54 -13.46 47.51
CA VAL A 223 -50.87 -14.86 47.74
C VAL A 223 -50.66 -15.18 49.23
#